data_9306ef30c4a34c00e0a148f0599ba42c
#
_entry.id   9306ef30c4a34c00e0a148f0599ba42c
#
_cell.length_a   1.000
_cell.length_b   1.000
_cell.length_c   1.000
_cell.angle_alpha   90.00
_cell.angle_beta   90.00
_cell.angle_gamma   90.00
#
_symmetry.space_group_name_H-M   'P 1'
#
loop_
_entity.id
_entity.type
_entity.pdbx_description
1 polymer ?
#
loop_
_entity_poly.entity_id
_entity_poly.type
_entity_poly.pdbx_seq_one_letter_code
_entity_poly.pdbx_strand_id
1 'polypeptide(L)'
;MRAWTIGLLLCFSIATAACNKGQPEQKAGPITRQDIAWREGDVDDAFTEARETGKPVLLYWGAKWCPPCNQLKTTLFKDPEFITETRLFVPVYLDGDSKGAQAWGERFNITGYPSVIILRPDHSEITRLSSASAATALADTLRIAAKRTKSSDLLLKTARQDPARLSPEDWRLLANFEWQNDPRHFADPATAAPILDRLAAVAPDPALKRRFTLLALSVASKPDGSGKAMLSPADQQRLTTILPPILASYAEVKANRQELSLLTAPLIAGIADPAQRDALGAQLIAALDHVYADSSLPLPDRLATVQAEIDLGKAKTGAVPSSVLAKVRERAAWADRTAKDPAVRQSLISNAGDLLDAAGDNAGARKLLEAEIPRAASPFYYMLDLAGLAEDGGDKKAAITWSQRAYEAAQGPATRIQWAIAWSNTILRLAPSDKAEIERSANAVITELGKSPDSYYQRTRIKIAAWGKALKAWS
;
A
#
# COMPACT_ATOMS: atom_id res chain seq x y z
N MET A 1 41.73 48.18 49.32
CA MET A 1 42.46 49.26 48.62
C MET A 1 41.97 49.32 47.17
N ARG A 2 41.47 50.49 46.79
CA ARG A 2 41.34 51.09 45.44
C ARG A 2 40.55 50.28 44.39
N ALA A 3 39.65 50.82 43.67
CA ALA A 3 38.96 52.10 43.41
C ALA A 3 38.21 51.89 42.10
N TRP A 4 36.93 52.08 42.09
CA TRP A 4 36.09 52.97 41.30
C TRP A 4 36.46 53.20 39.82
N THR A 5 35.53 52.90 38.91
CA THR A 5 34.95 53.99 38.08
C THR A 5 33.61 53.53 37.46
N ILE A 6 32.67 54.46 37.54
CA ILE A 6 31.29 54.51 37.03
C ILE A 6 31.29 54.84 35.53
N GLY A 7 30.42 54.19 34.80
CA GLY A 7 30.14 54.55 33.41
C GLY A 7 28.69 54.28 33.00
N LEU A 8 28.00 55.30 32.70
CA LEU A 8 26.59 55.61 32.53
C LEU A 8 25.79 54.67 31.62
N LEU A 9 24.53 54.51 32.01
CA LEU A 9 23.43 53.95 31.25
C LEU A 9 23.14 54.75 29.96
N LEU A 10 22.84 53.99 28.87
CA LEU A 10 21.93 54.46 27.84
C LEU A 10 21.01 53.27 27.46
N CYS A 11 19.74 53.40 27.86
CA CYS A 11 18.65 52.51 27.41
C CYS A 11 18.42 52.73 25.91
N PHE A 12 18.66 51.70 25.12
CA PHE A 12 18.09 51.59 23.77
C PHE A 12 17.09 50.42 23.75
N SER A 13 15.82 50.78 23.69
CA SER A 13 14.71 49.87 23.43
C SER A 13 14.82 49.39 21.99
N ILE A 14 15.26 48.16 21.79
CA ILE A 14 15.19 47.52 20.47
C ILE A 14 13.96 46.63 20.49
N ALA A 15 12.96 47.05 19.72
CA ALA A 15 11.80 46.22 19.37
C ALA A 15 12.29 45.02 18.59
N THR A 16 12.19 43.80 19.18
CA THR A 16 12.42 42.55 18.50
C THR A 16 11.24 42.25 17.60
N ALA A 17 11.35 42.63 16.31
CA ALA A 17 10.54 42.07 15.26
C ALA A 17 10.89 40.57 15.15
N ALA A 18 9.98 39.71 15.53
CA ALA A 18 10.08 38.28 15.31
C ALA A 18 10.00 38.00 13.80
N CYS A 19 11.14 37.88 13.16
CA CYS A 19 11.24 37.34 11.81
C CYS A 19 10.92 35.85 11.91
N ASN A 20 9.72 35.50 11.44
CA ASN A 20 9.33 34.12 11.12
C ASN A 20 10.29 33.62 10.02
N LYS A 21 11.35 32.92 10.41
CA LYS A 21 12.23 32.22 9.46
C LYS A 21 11.45 31.08 8.88
N GLY A 22 10.90 31.30 7.68
CA GLY A 22 10.42 30.21 6.82
C GLY A 22 11.50 29.14 6.73
N GLN A 23 11.10 27.89 6.91
CA GLN A 23 11.98 26.75 6.63
C GLN A 23 12.53 26.91 5.20
N PRO A 24 13.82 26.67 4.97
CA PRO A 24 14.37 26.76 3.64
C PRO A 24 13.64 25.72 2.76
N GLU A 25 13.00 26.20 1.69
CA GLU A 25 12.62 25.35 0.57
C GLU A 25 13.86 24.56 0.14
N GLN A 26 13.81 23.24 0.31
CA GLN A 26 14.81 22.36 -0.28
C GLN A 26 14.71 22.54 -1.80
N LYS A 27 15.57 23.34 -2.37
CA LYS A 27 15.75 23.40 -3.83
C LYS A 27 16.06 21.99 -4.29
N ALA A 28 15.22 21.45 -5.16
CA ALA A 28 15.47 20.18 -5.82
C ALA A 28 16.89 20.21 -6.40
N GLY A 29 17.72 19.26 -6.00
CA GLY A 29 19.06 19.11 -6.57
C GLY A 29 18.99 18.83 -8.07
N PRO A 30 20.10 18.99 -8.82
CA PRO A 30 20.11 18.72 -10.25
C PRO A 30 19.65 17.27 -10.50
N ILE A 31 18.64 17.11 -11.38
CA ILE A 31 18.10 15.81 -11.80
C ILE A 31 19.24 15.05 -12.48
N THR A 32 19.72 14.00 -11.83
CA THR A 32 20.73 13.12 -12.42
C THR A 32 20.08 12.16 -13.43
N ARG A 33 20.88 11.58 -14.34
CA ARG A 33 20.39 10.52 -15.24
C ARG A 33 19.87 9.27 -14.51
N GLN A 34 20.07 9.19 -13.20
CA GLN A 34 19.68 8.09 -12.32
C GLN A 34 18.38 8.32 -11.56
N ASP A 35 17.72 9.45 -11.74
CA ASP A 35 16.48 9.77 -11.05
C ASP A 35 15.32 9.99 -12.04
N ILE A 36 14.09 9.71 -11.58
CA ILE A 36 12.87 10.04 -12.32
C ILE A 36 12.67 11.56 -12.27
N ALA A 37 12.46 12.19 -13.42
CA ALA A 37 12.26 13.63 -13.54
C ALA A 37 10.83 14.03 -13.15
N TRP A 38 10.46 13.80 -11.88
CA TRP A 38 9.12 14.13 -11.39
C TRP A 38 8.83 15.61 -11.52
N ARG A 39 7.66 15.94 -12.06
CA ARG A 39 7.05 17.25 -11.95
C ARG A 39 6.23 17.26 -10.67
N GLU A 40 6.51 18.24 -9.82
CA GLU A 40 5.72 18.50 -8.62
C GLU A 40 4.82 19.71 -8.88
N GLY A 41 3.57 19.64 -8.44
CA GLY A 41 2.65 20.76 -8.55
C GLY A 41 1.40 20.46 -9.35
N ASP A 42 1.09 21.26 -10.35
CA ASP A 42 -0.18 21.18 -11.07
C ASP A 42 -0.18 20.05 -12.09
N VAL A 43 -1.18 19.17 -11.96
CA VAL A 43 -1.41 18.05 -12.89
C VAL A 43 -1.88 18.57 -14.26
N ASP A 44 -2.55 19.74 -14.33
CA ASP A 44 -2.98 20.36 -15.58
C ASP A 44 -1.80 20.80 -16.44
N ASP A 45 -0.72 21.31 -15.84
CA ASP A 45 0.51 21.68 -16.55
C ASP A 45 1.16 20.44 -17.19
N ALA A 46 1.15 19.32 -16.48
CA ALA A 46 1.66 18.06 -17.02
C ALA A 46 0.83 17.54 -18.19
N PHE A 47 -0.49 17.68 -18.16
CA PHE A 47 -1.33 17.35 -19.30
C PHE A 47 -1.16 18.32 -20.48
N THR A 48 -0.84 19.57 -20.21
CA THR A 48 -0.48 20.54 -21.26
C THR A 48 0.80 20.10 -21.97
N GLU A 49 1.87 19.80 -21.21
CA GLU A 49 3.10 19.25 -21.77
C GLU A 49 2.88 17.93 -22.53
N ALA A 50 2.01 17.07 -21.99
CA ALA A 50 1.67 15.80 -22.64
C ALA A 50 1.01 16.01 -24.02
N ARG A 51 0.12 17.00 -24.15
CA ARG A 51 -0.48 17.38 -25.45
C ARG A 51 0.54 17.95 -26.43
N GLU A 52 1.46 18.77 -25.95
CA GLU A 52 2.49 19.39 -26.78
C GLU A 52 3.55 18.38 -27.26
N THR A 53 3.92 17.44 -26.39
CA THR A 53 4.98 16.46 -26.68
C THR A 53 4.48 15.17 -27.26
N GLY A 54 3.16 14.89 -27.22
CA GLY A 54 2.55 13.62 -27.57
C GLY A 54 2.86 12.48 -26.59
N LYS A 55 3.55 12.76 -25.46
CA LYS A 55 3.88 11.76 -24.44
C LYS A 55 2.70 11.50 -23.52
N PRO A 56 2.48 10.25 -23.06
CA PRO A 56 1.53 9.98 -22.02
C PRO A 56 2.02 10.50 -20.65
N VAL A 57 1.10 10.71 -19.70
CA VAL A 57 1.38 11.10 -18.32
C VAL A 57 1.58 9.86 -17.47
N LEU A 58 2.66 9.83 -16.68
CA LEU A 58 2.88 8.86 -15.62
C LEU A 58 2.57 9.55 -14.28
N LEU A 59 1.37 9.36 -13.77
CA LEU A 59 0.92 9.96 -12.51
C LEU A 59 1.23 9.02 -11.35
N TYR A 60 2.07 9.45 -10.43
CA TYR A 60 2.26 8.84 -9.13
C TYR A 60 1.54 9.68 -8.07
N TRP A 61 0.50 9.11 -7.48
CA TRP A 61 -0.15 9.67 -6.31
C TRP A 61 0.34 8.96 -5.05
N GLY A 62 0.90 9.73 -4.14
CA GLY A 62 1.43 9.22 -2.89
C GLY A 62 1.27 10.20 -1.75
N ALA A 63 1.88 9.87 -0.61
CA ALA A 63 2.05 10.77 0.52
C ALA A 63 3.42 10.56 1.15
N LYS A 64 3.97 11.60 1.77
CA LYS A 64 5.30 11.54 2.40
C LYS A 64 5.35 10.57 3.57
N TRP A 65 4.26 10.45 4.29
CA TRP A 65 4.11 9.62 5.50
C TRP A 65 3.75 8.16 5.20
N CYS A 66 3.34 7.83 3.99
CA CYS A 66 2.74 6.54 3.64
C CYS A 66 3.82 5.43 3.52
N PRO A 67 3.82 4.37 4.34
CA PRO A 67 4.81 3.30 4.28
C PRO A 67 4.89 2.60 2.92
N PRO A 68 3.79 2.16 2.27
CA PRO A 68 3.87 1.56 0.94
C PRO A 68 4.39 2.52 -0.13
N CYS A 69 4.15 3.84 0.03
CA CYS A 69 4.72 4.86 -0.86
C CYS A 69 6.25 4.93 -0.73
N ASN A 70 6.75 4.87 0.51
CA ASN A 70 8.18 4.84 0.77
C ASN A 70 8.82 3.55 0.25
N GLN A 71 8.09 2.43 0.29
CA GLN A 71 8.52 1.19 -0.36
C GLN A 71 8.74 1.40 -1.86
N LEU A 72 7.79 1.97 -2.60
CA LEU A 72 7.97 2.25 -4.04
C LEU A 72 9.14 3.19 -4.30
N LYS A 73 9.29 4.25 -3.49
CA LYS A 73 10.39 5.22 -3.62
C LYS A 73 11.77 4.60 -3.43
N THR A 74 11.88 3.60 -2.56
CA THR A 74 13.16 2.94 -2.23
C THR A 74 13.42 1.68 -3.04
N THR A 75 12.46 1.21 -3.82
CA THR A 75 12.56 0.02 -4.66
C THR A 75 12.33 0.35 -6.13
N LEU A 76 11.10 0.36 -6.61
CA LEU A 76 10.73 0.56 -8.01
C LEU A 76 11.30 1.86 -8.60
N PHE A 77 11.22 2.97 -7.85
CA PHE A 77 11.70 4.28 -8.32
C PHE A 77 13.24 4.43 -8.25
N LYS A 78 13.93 3.39 -7.81
CA LYS A 78 15.41 3.26 -7.88
C LYS A 78 15.86 2.21 -8.88
N ASP A 79 14.94 1.48 -9.48
CA ASP A 79 15.26 0.50 -10.51
C ASP A 79 15.71 1.21 -11.80
N PRO A 80 16.94 0.92 -12.34
CA PRO A 80 17.48 1.64 -13.48
C PRO A 80 16.68 1.45 -14.77
N GLU A 81 16.08 0.27 -14.97
CA GLU A 81 15.27 -0.02 -16.15
C GLU A 81 13.96 0.77 -16.07
N PHE A 82 13.29 0.73 -14.93
CA PHE A 82 12.08 1.52 -14.69
C PHE A 82 12.34 3.03 -14.88
N ILE A 83 13.39 3.57 -14.28
CA ILE A 83 13.78 5.00 -14.45
C ILE A 83 14.00 5.34 -15.93
N THR A 84 14.64 4.47 -16.68
CA THR A 84 14.90 4.68 -18.11
C THR A 84 13.58 4.78 -18.90
N GLU A 85 12.64 3.89 -18.64
CA GLU A 85 11.35 3.89 -19.35
C GLU A 85 10.45 5.08 -18.95
N THR A 86 10.60 5.65 -17.74
CA THR A 86 9.83 6.86 -17.36
C THR A 86 10.10 8.07 -18.23
N ARG A 87 11.22 8.11 -18.96
CA ARG A 87 11.55 9.19 -19.91
C ARG A 87 10.65 9.24 -21.14
N LEU A 88 9.91 8.19 -21.40
CA LEU A 88 8.89 8.12 -22.45
C LEU A 88 7.60 8.86 -22.06
N PHE A 89 7.52 9.34 -20.83
CA PHE A 89 6.34 9.94 -20.22
C PHE A 89 6.60 11.37 -19.77
N VAL A 90 5.53 12.05 -19.39
CA VAL A 90 5.55 13.21 -18.50
C VAL A 90 5.27 12.68 -17.09
N PRO A 91 6.32 12.48 -16.25
CA PRO A 91 6.13 11.93 -14.91
C PRO A 91 5.70 13.02 -13.94
N VAL A 92 4.61 12.78 -13.21
CA VAL A 92 4.01 13.70 -12.22
C VAL A 92 3.93 13.02 -10.86
N TYR A 93 4.47 13.66 -9.83
CA TYR A 93 4.22 13.29 -8.44
C TYR A 93 3.17 14.22 -7.85
N LEU A 94 2.08 13.64 -7.37
CA LEU A 94 1.02 14.35 -6.68
C LEU A 94 0.97 13.88 -5.22
N ASP A 95 1.37 14.77 -4.30
CA ASP A 95 1.20 14.52 -2.86
C ASP A 95 -0.28 14.68 -2.51
N GLY A 96 -0.89 13.66 -1.93
CA GLY A 96 -2.31 13.67 -1.57
C GLY A 96 -2.71 14.72 -0.55
N ASP A 97 -1.74 15.31 0.16
CA ASP A 97 -1.94 16.43 1.08
C ASP A 97 -1.75 17.80 0.42
N SER A 98 -1.36 17.86 -0.86
CA SER A 98 -1.26 19.11 -1.60
C SER A 98 -2.63 19.66 -1.99
N LYS A 99 -2.68 21.00 -2.19
CA LYS A 99 -3.93 21.67 -2.61
C LYS A 99 -4.43 21.10 -3.94
N GLY A 100 -5.73 20.82 -4.01
CA GLY A 100 -6.37 20.25 -5.20
C GLY A 100 -6.12 18.76 -5.44
N ALA A 101 -5.18 18.14 -4.72
CA ALA A 101 -4.86 16.72 -4.94
C ALA A 101 -6.07 15.80 -4.80
N GLN A 102 -6.91 16.02 -3.79
CA GLN A 102 -8.07 15.17 -3.53
C GLN A 102 -9.12 15.26 -4.66
N ALA A 103 -9.26 16.41 -5.32
CA ALA A 103 -10.13 16.57 -6.49
C ALA A 103 -9.62 15.72 -7.69
N TRP A 104 -8.31 15.73 -7.93
CA TRP A 104 -7.69 14.85 -8.92
C TRP A 104 -7.88 13.37 -8.57
N GLY A 105 -7.82 13.03 -7.29
CA GLY A 105 -8.09 11.68 -6.82
C GLY A 105 -9.50 11.21 -7.12
N GLU A 106 -10.49 12.06 -6.92
CA GLU A 106 -11.87 11.76 -7.30
C GLU A 106 -11.98 11.55 -8.81
N ARG A 107 -11.36 12.42 -9.61
CA ARG A 107 -11.39 12.34 -11.08
C ARG A 107 -10.81 11.03 -11.62
N PHE A 108 -9.72 10.55 -11.03
CA PHE A 108 -9.07 9.30 -11.43
C PHE A 108 -9.50 8.08 -10.59
N ASN A 109 -10.53 8.24 -9.76
CA ASN A 109 -11.05 7.21 -8.88
C ASN A 109 -9.98 6.54 -8.02
N ILE A 110 -9.12 7.37 -7.38
CA ILE A 110 -8.05 6.91 -6.50
C ILE A 110 -8.59 6.78 -5.07
N THR A 111 -8.54 5.57 -4.51
CA THR A 111 -9.06 5.28 -3.17
C THR A 111 -7.97 5.10 -2.12
N GLY A 112 -6.70 4.95 -2.54
CA GLY A 112 -5.58 4.67 -1.64
C GLY A 112 -4.22 5.14 -2.15
N TYR A 113 -3.23 5.07 -1.28
CA TYR A 113 -1.83 5.34 -1.55
C TYR A 113 -1.01 4.04 -1.42
N PRO A 114 -0.01 3.84 -2.30
CA PRO A 114 0.28 4.57 -3.52
C PRO A 114 -0.66 4.19 -4.66
N SER A 115 -0.82 5.09 -5.64
CA SER A 115 -1.41 4.77 -6.94
C SER A 115 -0.51 5.27 -8.05
N VAL A 116 -0.21 4.42 -9.03
CA VAL A 116 0.59 4.78 -10.20
C VAL A 116 -0.25 4.50 -11.44
N ILE A 117 -0.57 5.55 -12.19
CA ILE A 117 -1.50 5.49 -13.30
C ILE A 117 -0.85 6.05 -14.57
N ILE A 118 -1.04 5.39 -15.68
CA ILE A 118 -0.63 5.87 -17.00
C ILE A 118 -1.85 6.39 -17.73
N LEU A 119 -1.78 7.67 -18.13
CA LEU A 119 -2.87 8.41 -18.72
C LEU A 119 -2.45 8.95 -20.07
N ARG A 120 -3.41 9.06 -21.00
CA ARG A 120 -3.22 9.81 -22.24
C ARG A 120 -3.35 11.30 -22.00
N PRO A 121 -2.91 12.12 -22.99
CA PRO A 121 -3.13 13.57 -22.95
C PRO A 121 -4.60 14.00 -22.84
N ASP A 122 -5.56 13.14 -23.24
CA ASP A 122 -7.01 13.34 -23.13
C ASP A 122 -7.58 12.88 -21.79
N HIS A 123 -6.72 12.52 -20.83
CA HIS A 123 -7.04 12.00 -19.49
C HIS A 123 -7.61 10.57 -19.48
N SER A 124 -7.71 9.88 -20.60
CA SER A 124 -8.12 8.48 -20.59
C SER A 124 -7.01 7.58 -20.07
N GLU A 125 -7.39 6.61 -19.23
CA GLU A 125 -6.45 5.70 -18.62
C GLU A 125 -5.97 4.62 -19.60
N ILE A 126 -4.65 4.42 -19.67
CA ILE A 126 -4.01 3.33 -20.41
C ILE A 126 -3.93 2.09 -19.50
N THR A 127 -3.40 2.25 -18.29
CA THR A 127 -3.32 1.19 -17.29
C THR A 127 -2.97 1.75 -15.91
N ARG A 128 -3.19 0.95 -14.86
CA ARG A 128 -2.64 1.14 -13.51
C ARG A 128 -1.56 0.11 -13.26
N LEU A 129 -0.49 0.52 -12.60
CA LEU A 129 0.59 -0.37 -12.24
C LEU A 129 0.26 -1.04 -10.90
N SER A 130 0.28 -2.36 -10.89
CA SER A 130 0.19 -3.12 -9.65
C SER A 130 1.53 -3.07 -8.91
N SER A 131 1.51 -2.68 -7.62
CA SER A 131 2.68 -2.77 -6.75
C SER A 131 3.13 -4.23 -6.52
N ALA A 132 2.26 -5.18 -6.86
CA ALA A 132 2.52 -6.62 -6.81
C ALA A 132 3.55 -7.11 -7.84
N SER A 133 3.70 -6.40 -8.95
CA SER A 133 4.54 -6.84 -10.06
C SER A 133 6.03 -6.59 -9.81
N ALA A 134 6.89 -7.37 -10.45
CA ALA A 134 8.33 -7.13 -10.41
C ALA A 134 8.71 -5.82 -11.14
N ALA A 135 9.79 -5.15 -10.73
CA ALA A 135 10.23 -3.89 -11.33
C ALA A 135 10.47 -4.02 -12.84
N THR A 136 11.06 -5.14 -13.29
CA THR A 136 11.27 -5.44 -14.72
C THR A 136 9.96 -5.59 -15.49
N ALA A 137 8.94 -6.22 -14.90
CA ALA A 137 7.62 -6.34 -15.51
C ALA A 137 6.90 -4.98 -15.61
N LEU A 138 7.12 -4.10 -14.62
CA LEU A 138 6.58 -2.74 -14.63
C LEU A 138 7.33 -1.85 -15.63
N ALA A 139 8.63 -2.00 -15.80
CA ALA A 139 9.40 -1.32 -16.85
C ALA A 139 8.92 -1.75 -18.26
N ASP A 140 8.68 -3.05 -18.49
CA ASP A 140 8.09 -3.54 -19.75
C ASP A 140 6.67 -2.99 -19.96
N THR A 141 5.88 -2.89 -18.88
CA THR A 141 4.55 -2.26 -18.93
C THR A 141 4.64 -0.80 -19.36
N LEU A 142 5.59 -0.01 -18.84
CA LEU A 142 5.83 1.37 -19.28
C LEU A 142 6.18 1.42 -20.78
N ARG A 143 7.13 0.59 -21.21
CA ARG A 143 7.57 0.53 -22.62
C ARG A 143 6.42 0.23 -23.57
N ILE A 144 5.52 -0.67 -23.19
CA ILE A 144 4.33 -0.99 -23.95
C ILE A 144 3.35 0.18 -23.93
N ALA A 145 3.05 0.73 -22.76
CA ALA A 145 2.08 1.78 -22.56
C ALA A 145 2.45 3.09 -23.30
N ALA A 146 3.76 3.41 -23.39
CA ALA A 146 4.24 4.58 -24.12
C ALA A 146 3.87 4.58 -25.62
N LYS A 147 3.69 3.41 -26.21
CA LYS A 147 3.37 3.23 -27.65
C LYS A 147 1.89 2.95 -27.91
N ARG A 148 1.05 2.94 -26.85
CA ARG A 148 -0.33 2.46 -27.00
C ARG A 148 -1.35 3.56 -27.24
N THR A 149 -2.32 3.17 -28.06
CA THR A 149 -3.52 3.97 -28.34
C THR A 149 -4.79 3.43 -27.69
N LYS A 150 -4.79 2.18 -27.20
CA LYS A 150 -5.97 1.56 -26.53
C LYS A 150 -6.06 1.97 -25.07
N SER A 151 -7.26 2.32 -24.59
CA SER A 151 -7.52 2.54 -23.16
C SER A 151 -7.68 1.23 -22.39
N SER A 152 -7.57 1.29 -21.06
CA SER A 152 -7.90 0.17 -20.17
C SER A 152 -9.34 -0.33 -20.40
N ASP A 153 -10.30 0.58 -20.57
CA ASP A 153 -11.69 0.23 -20.88
C ASP A 153 -11.80 -0.64 -22.15
N LEU A 154 -11.12 -0.25 -23.23
CA LEU A 154 -11.12 -1.02 -24.47
C LEU A 154 -10.37 -2.35 -24.32
N LEU A 155 -9.27 -2.35 -23.57
CA LEU A 155 -8.49 -3.56 -23.29
C LEU A 155 -9.34 -4.58 -22.52
N LEU A 156 -9.99 -4.14 -21.43
CA LEU A 156 -10.87 -4.98 -20.62
C LEU A 156 -12.12 -5.43 -21.39
N LYS A 157 -12.69 -4.56 -22.24
CA LYS A 157 -13.78 -4.93 -23.14
C LYS A 157 -13.36 -6.06 -24.09
N THR A 158 -12.18 -5.96 -24.70
CA THR A 158 -11.64 -7.01 -25.58
C THR A 158 -11.41 -8.31 -24.79
N ALA A 159 -10.81 -8.23 -23.60
CA ALA A 159 -10.62 -9.39 -22.71
C ALA A 159 -11.93 -10.08 -22.34
N ARG A 160 -13.01 -9.31 -22.14
CA ARG A 160 -14.36 -9.85 -21.86
C ARG A 160 -15.05 -10.49 -23.05
N GLN A 161 -14.94 -9.88 -24.22
CA GLN A 161 -15.77 -10.24 -25.38
C GLN A 161 -15.05 -11.19 -26.34
N ASP A 162 -13.80 -10.91 -26.67
CA ASP A 162 -13.02 -11.65 -27.65
C ASP A 162 -11.52 -11.62 -27.34
N PRO A 163 -11.06 -12.37 -26.32
CA PRO A 163 -9.66 -12.37 -25.92
C PRO A 163 -8.69 -12.93 -26.98
N ALA A 164 -9.20 -13.64 -28.01
CA ALA A 164 -8.38 -14.10 -29.12
C ALA A 164 -7.82 -12.95 -29.96
N ARG A 165 -8.41 -11.75 -29.89
CA ARG A 165 -7.95 -10.53 -30.56
C ARG A 165 -6.91 -9.73 -29.77
N LEU A 166 -6.51 -10.20 -28.59
CA LEU A 166 -5.47 -9.56 -27.79
C LEU A 166 -4.10 -9.76 -28.45
N SER A 167 -3.34 -8.66 -28.58
CA SER A 167 -1.95 -8.74 -29.04
C SER A 167 -1.02 -9.27 -27.92
N PRO A 168 0.22 -9.69 -28.26
CA PRO A 168 1.20 -10.08 -27.23
C PRO A 168 1.43 -9.01 -26.16
N GLU A 169 1.37 -7.74 -26.55
CA GLU A 169 1.47 -6.60 -25.64
C GLU A 169 0.24 -6.49 -24.74
N ASP A 170 -0.97 -6.73 -25.28
CA ASP A 170 -2.21 -6.76 -24.49
C ASP A 170 -2.14 -7.81 -23.39
N TRP A 171 -1.66 -9.01 -23.70
CA TRP A 171 -1.47 -10.09 -22.73
C TRP A 171 -0.51 -9.69 -21.60
N ARG A 172 0.61 -9.03 -21.92
CA ARG A 172 1.58 -8.57 -20.93
C ARG A 172 1.00 -7.49 -20.03
N LEU A 173 0.24 -6.53 -20.59
CA LEU A 173 -0.45 -5.52 -19.79
C LEU A 173 -1.47 -6.14 -18.84
N LEU A 174 -2.29 -7.08 -19.32
CA LEU A 174 -3.29 -7.77 -18.50
C LEU A 174 -2.64 -8.64 -17.40
N ALA A 175 -1.51 -9.27 -17.69
CA ALA A 175 -0.77 -10.05 -16.68
C ALA A 175 -0.26 -9.21 -15.50
N ASN A 176 -0.02 -7.91 -15.71
CA ASN A 176 0.46 -6.97 -14.69
C ASN A 176 -0.58 -5.89 -14.33
N PHE A 177 -1.83 -6.09 -14.72
CA PHE A 177 -2.92 -5.18 -14.41
C PHE A 177 -3.28 -5.25 -12.91
N GLU A 178 -3.76 -4.13 -12.36
CA GLU A 178 -4.20 -4.07 -10.96
C GLU A 178 -5.61 -4.66 -10.78
N TRP A 179 -5.71 -5.99 -10.69
CA TRP A 179 -6.99 -6.70 -10.60
C TRP A 179 -7.69 -6.58 -9.25
N GLN A 180 -6.93 -6.27 -8.18
CA GLN A 180 -7.43 -6.30 -6.81
C GLN A 180 -7.82 -4.92 -6.27
N ASN A 181 -7.09 -3.87 -6.68
CA ASN A 181 -7.23 -2.53 -6.12
C ASN A 181 -7.53 -1.48 -7.18
N ASP A 182 -8.28 -1.85 -8.22
CA ASP A 182 -8.78 -0.93 -9.24
C ASP A 182 -10.29 -0.68 -9.08
N PRO A 183 -10.71 0.25 -8.21
CA PRO A 183 -12.13 0.51 -7.95
C PRO A 183 -12.83 1.16 -9.14
N ARG A 184 -12.10 1.64 -10.15
CA ARG A 184 -12.67 2.18 -11.38
C ARG A 184 -13.35 1.08 -12.22
N HIS A 185 -12.69 -0.07 -12.34
CA HIS A 185 -13.17 -1.17 -13.17
C HIS A 185 -13.84 -2.27 -12.35
N PHE A 186 -13.47 -2.41 -11.08
CA PHE A 186 -13.91 -3.46 -10.18
C PHE A 186 -14.25 -2.90 -8.80
N ALA A 187 -15.51 -2.53 -8.59
CA ALA A 187 -15.98 -2.10 -7.26
C ALA A 187 -15.86 -3.24 -6.21
N ASP A 188 -16.06 -4.49 -6.65
CA ASP A 188 -15.71 -5.72 -5.93
C ASP A 188 -14.68 -6.47 -6.78
N PRO A 189 -13.46 -6.74 -6.28
CA PRO A 189 -12.43 -7.51 -7.00
C PRO A 189 -12.92 -8.86 -7.53
N ALA A 190 -13.87 -9.51 -6.84
CA ALA A 190 -14.46 -10.77 -7.28
C ALA A 190 -15.12 -10.68 -8.68
N THR A 191 -15.57 -9.49 -9.09
CA THR A 191 -16.14 -9.26 -10.42
C THR A 191 -15.13 -9.36 -11.56
N ALA A 192 -13.82 -9.39 -11.25
CA ALA A 192 -12.76 -9.64 -12.22
C ALA A 192 -12.59 -11.14 -12.55
N ALA A 193 -13.03 -12.05 -11.66
CA ALA A 193 -12.82 -13.49 -11.82
C ALA A 193 -13.30 -14.04 -13.18
N PRO A 194 -14.51 -13.73 -13.68
CA PRO A 194 -14.96 -14.25 -14.98
C PRO A 194 -14.09 -13.80 -16.17
N ILE A 195 -13.48 -12.60 -16.08
CA ILE A 195 -12.56 -12.10 -17.10
C ILE A 195 -11.25 -12.88 -17.06
N LEU A 196 -10.72 -13.06 -15.86
CA LEU A 196 -9.48 -13.80 -15.60
C LEU A 196 -9.62 -15.28 -16.02
N ASP A 197 -10.77 -15.91 -15.75
CA ASP A 197 -11.08 -17.26 -16.21
C ASP A 197 -11.10 -17.38 -17.75
N ARG A 198 -11.71 -16.39 -18.40
CA ARG A 198 -11.71 -16.33 -19.86
C ARG A 198 -10.31 -16.15 -20.43
N LEU A 199 -9.50 -15.27 -19.84
CA LEU A 199 -8.10 -15.09 -20.21
C LEU A 199 -7.31 -16.39 -20.00
N ALA A 200 -7.47 -17.06 -18.86
CA ALA A 200 -6.81 -18.33 -18.57
C ALA A 200 -7.16 -19.42 -19.60
N ALA A 201 -8.43 -19.45 -20.06
CA ALA A 201 -8.90 -20.47 -21.00
C ALA A 201 -8.19 -20.38 -22.36
N VAL A 202 -7.83 -19.17 -22.81
CA VAL A 202 -7.26 -18.93 -24.17
C VAL A 202 -5.87 -18.30 -24.13
N ALA A 203 -5.22 -18.30 -22.98
CA ALA A 203 -3.87 -17.74 -22.81
C ALA A 203 -2.88 -18.40 -23.81
N PRO A 204 -2.01 -17.60 -24.46
CA PRO A 204 -1.13 -18.09 -25.53
C PRO A 204 -0.01 -19.04 -25.04
N ASP A 205 0.31 -18.99 -23.75
CA ASP A 205 1.34 -19.83 -23.16
C ASP A 205 0.92 -20.38 -21.78
N PRO A 206 1.53 -21.52 -21.34
CA PRO A 206 1.14 -22.16 -20.09
C PRO A 206 1.39 -21.31 -18.83
N ALA A 207 2.39 -20.45 -18.79
CA ALA A 207 2.70 -19.62 -17.62
C ALA A 207 1.63 -18.54 -17.44
N LEU A 208 1.23 -17.86 -18.52
CA LEU A 208 0.12 -16.91 -18.50
C LEU A 208 -1.20 -17.59 -18.11
N LYS A 209 -1.46 -18.80 -18.62
CA LYS A 209 -2.64 -19.60 -18.22
C LYS A 209 -2.65 -19.81 -16.70
N ARG A 210 -1.55 -20.26 -16.13
CA ARG A 210 -1.42 -20.49 -14.69
C ARG A 210 -1.57 -19.18 -13.89
N ARG A 211 -0.92 -18.09 -14.35
CA ARG A 211 -1.02 -16.77 -13.69
C ARG A 211 -2.47 -16.28 -13.65
N PHE A 212 -3.18 -16.28 -14.78
CA PHE A 212 -4.58 -15.83 -14.81
C PHE A 212 -5.50 -16.75 -14.01
N THR A 213 -5.24 -18.06 -13.97
CA THR A 213 -5.99 -18.98 -13.09
C THR A 213 -5.75 -18.66 -11.63
N LEU A 214 -4.48 -18.43 -11.20
CA LEU A 214 -4.16 -18.06 -9.84
C LEU A 214 -4.82 -16.74 -9.43
N LEU A 215 -4.75 -15.71 -10.29
CA LEU A 215 -5.41 -14.43 -10.08
C LEU A 215 -6.94 -14.58 -9.96
N ALA A 216 -7.57 -15.39 -10.83
CA ALA A 216 -9.01 -15.65 -10.77
C ALA A 216 -9.44 -16.26 -9.43
N LEU A 217 -8.72 -17.30 -8.98
CA LEU A 217 -8.96 -17.95 -7.71
C LEU A 217 -8.73 -16.97 -6.53
N SER A 218 -7.69 -16.14 -6.61
CA SER A 218 -7.36 -15.18 -5.55
C SER A 218 -8.41 -14.08 -5.39
N VAL A 219 -8.96 -13.54 -6.50
CA VAL A 219 -9.97 -12.46 -6.42
C VAL A 219 -11.37 -13.00 -6.11
N ALA A 220 -11.69 -14.25 -6.51
CA ALA A 220 -12.99 -14.87 -6.26
C ALA A 220 -13.15 -15.36 -4.82
N SER A 221 -12.05 -15.73 -4.17
CA SER A 221 -12.09 -16.46 -2.89
C SER A 221 -11.97 -15.50 -1.72
N LYS A 222 -12.96 -15.55 -0.82
CA LYS A 222 -12.90 -14.85 0.48
C LYS A 222 -12.65 -15.91 1.56
N PRO A 223 -11.60 -15.73 2.40
CA PRO A 223 -11.41 -16.62 3.54
C PRO A 223 -12.59 -16.54 4.51
N ASP A 224 -12.98 -17.65 5.07
CA ASP A 224 -13.92 -17.72 6.19
C ASP A 224 -13.26 -17.29 7.51
N GLY A 225 -14.01 -17.31 8.62
CA GLY A 225 -13.50 -16.95 9.94
C GLY A 225 -12.36 -17.86 10.46
N SER A 226 -12.09 -19.01 9.80
CA SER A 226 -10.96 -19.91 10.09
C SER A 226 -9.74 -19.67 9.18
N GLY A 227 -9.80 -18.67 8.29
CA GLY A 227 -8.74 -18.37 7.33
C GLY A 227 -8.68 -19.30 6.11
N LYS A 228 -9.73 -20.11 5.85
CA LYS A 228 -9.82 -21.04 4.73
C LYS A 228 -10.69 -20.43 3.64
N ALA A 229 -10.22 -20.47 2.39
CA ALA A 229 -11.03 -20.10 1.26
C ALA A 229 -12.10 -21.16 0.99
N MET A 230 -13.32 -20.71 0.71
CA MET A 230 -14.40 -21.62 0.28
C MET A 230 -14.24 -21.91 -1.21
N LEU A 231 -13.67 -23.09 -1.54
CA LEU A 231 -13.42 -23.52 -2.91
C LEU A 231 -14.43 -24.57 -3.36
N SER A 232 -14.99 -24.40 -4.56
CA SER A 232 -15.73 -25.49 -5.20
C SER A 232 -14.80 -26.66 -5.53
N PRO A 233 -15.32 -27.90 -5.72
CA PRO A 233 -14.49 -29.03 -6.17
C PRO A 233 -13.72 -28.74 -7.46
N ALA A 234 -14.32 -27.98 -8.39
CA ALA A 234 -13.67 -27.56 -9.64
C ALA A 234 -12.51 -26.60 -9.37
N ASP A 235 -12.66 -25.64 -8.44
CA ASP A 235 -11.59 -24.70 -8.09
C ASP A 235 -10.45 -25.37 -7.32
N GLN A 236 -10.76 -26.35 -6.46
CA GLN A 236 -9.74 -27.19 -5.83
C GLN A 236 -8.92 -27.94 -6.89
N GLN A 237 -9.58 -28.56 -7.88
CA GLN A 237 -8.91 -29.24 -8.98
C GLN A 237 -8.04 -28.27 -9.82
N ARG A 238 -8.54 -27.07 -10.10
CA ARG A 238 -7.77 -26.04 -10.81
C ARG A 238 -6.53 -25.65 -10.03
N LEU A 239 -6.68 -25.33 -8.74
CA LEU A 239 -5.59 -24.93 -7.85
C LEU A 239 -4.50 -26.01 -7.78
N THR A 240 -4.90 -27.27 -7.55
CA THR A 240 -3.97 -28.41 -7.44
C THR A 240 -3.26 -28.74 -8.75
N THR A 241 -3.84 -28.34 -9.87
CA THR A 241 -3.23 -28.50 -11.20
C THR A 241 -2.19 -27.41 -11.48
N ILE A 242 -2.46 -26.15 -11.08
CA ILE A 242 -1.57 -25.03 -11.45
C ILE A 242 -0.44 -24.77 -10.47
N LEU A 243 -0.64 -25.04 -9.17
CA LEU A 243 0.37 -24.69 -8.15
C LEU A 243 1.69 -25.46 -8.31
N PRO A 244 1.72 -26.77 -8.47
CA PRO A 244 3.00 -27.50 -8.56
C PRO A 244 3.93 -26.98 -9.64
N PRO A 245 3.49 -26.75 -10.91
CA PRO A 245 4.38 -26.19 -11.92
C PRO A 245 4.80 -24.73 -11.65
N ILE A 246 3.95 -23.90 -11.03
CA ILE A 246 4.34 -22.55 -10.58
C ILE A 246 5.46 -22.64 -9.55
N LEU A 247 5.26 -23.47 -8.51
CA LEU A 247 6.20 -23.57 -7.39
C LEU A 247 7.52 -24.25 -7.79
N ALA A 248 7.52 -25.07 -8.84
CA ALA A 248 8.72 -25.68 -9.41
C ALA A 248 9.55 -24.70 -10.28
N SER A 249 8.96 -23.58 -10.74
CA SER A 249 9.60 -22.59 -11.60
C SER A 249 9.93 -21.33 -10.80
N TYR A 250 11.21 -21.11 -10.46
CA TYR A 250 11.59 -19.90 -9.73
C TYR A 250 11.24 -18.60 -10.46
N ALA A 251 11.22 -18.61 -11.79
CA ALA A 251 10.77 -17.46 -12.59
C ALA A 251 9.28 -17.17 -12.36
N GLU A 252 8.43 -18.21 -12.32
CA GLU A 252 7.00 -18.07 -12.04
C GLU A 252 6.74 -17.72 -10.57
N VAL A 253 7.53 -18.27 -9.64
CA VAL A 253 7.47 -17.89 -8.22
C VAL A 253 7.77 -16.40 -8.05
N LYS A 254 8.82 -15.88 -8.68
CA LYS A 254 9.12 -14.43 -8.65
C LYS A 254 8.01 -13.58 -9.28
N ALA A 255 7.45 -14.02 -10.39
CA ALA A 255 6.36 -13.30 -11.07
C ALA A 255 5.05 -13.26 -10.28
N ASN A 256 4.80 -14.26 -9.43
CA ASN A 256 3.59 -14.40 -8.62
C ASN A 256 3.86 -14.25 -7.10
N ARG A 257 5.01 -13.68 -6.73
CA ARG A 257 5.48 -13.70 -5.32
C ARG A 257 4.52 -13.08 -4.32
N GLN A 258 3.79 -12.05 -4.72
CA GLN A 258 2.82 -11.40 -3.82
C GLN A 258 1.58 -12.27 -3.64
N GLU A 259 1.01 -12.80 -4.71
CA GLU A 259 -0.12 -13.72 -4.66
C GLU A 259 0.25 -14.97 -3.86
N LEU A 260 1.45 -15.50 -4.06
CA LEU A 260 1.95 -16.66 -3.33
C LEU A 260 2.16 -16.36 -1.84
N SER A 261 2.70 -15.20 -1.49
CA SER A 261 2.97 -14.82 -0.10
C SER A 261 1.71 -14.47 0.69
N LEU A 262 0.72 -13.81 0.08
CA LEU A 262 -0.38 -13.17 0.79
C LEU A 262 -1.76 -13.80 0.53
N LEU A 263 -1.96 -14.48 -0.60
CA LEU A 263 -3.29 -14.93 -1.04
C LEU A 263 -3.42 -16.43 -1.26
N THR A 264 -2.31 -17.15 -1.40
CA THR A 264 -2.34 -18.58 -1.77
C THR A 264 -2.56 -19.51 -0.57
N ALA A 265 -2.08 -19.12 0.62
CA ALA A 265 -2.23 -19.93 1.82
C ALA A 265 -3.72 -20.22 2.17
N PRO A 266 -4.65 -19.25 2.15
CA PRO A 266 -6.07 -19.51 2.35
C PRO A 266 -6.66 -20.44 1.30
N LEU A 267 -6.22 -20.36 0.03
CA LEU A 267 -6.65 -21.25 -1.04
C LEU A 267 -6.22 -22.69 -0.76
N ILE A 268 -4.94 -22.89 -0.40
CA ILE A 268 -4.42 -24.23 -0.02
C ILE A 268 -5.19 -24.76 1.19
N ALA A 269 -5.44 -23.95 2.20
CA ALA A 269 -6.20 -24.31 3.39
C ALA A 269 -7.63 -24.78 3.08
N GLY A 270 -8.22 -24.29 1.99
CA GLY A 270 -9.54 -24.69 1.47
C GLY A 270 -9.57 -26.04 0.75
N ILE A 271 -8.42 -26.68 0.49
CA ILE A 271 -8.37 -28.01 -0.14
C ILE A 271 -8.90 -29.07 0.84
N ALA A 272 -9.84 -29.89 0.38
CA ALA A 272 -10.51 -30.88 1.21
C ALA A 272 -9.58 -32.05 1.61
N ASP A 273 -8.76 -32.54 0.67
CA ASP A 273 -7.80 -33.64 0.93
C ASP A 273 -6.62 -33.12 1.81
N PRO A 274 -6.48 -33.66 3.05
CA PRO A 274 -5.42 -33.20 3.96
C PRO A 274 -4.01 -33.52 3.45
N ALA A 275 -3.80 -34.63 2.76
CA ALA A 275 -2.48 -35.01 2.28
C ALA A 275 -2.03 -34.06 1.16
N GLN A 276 -2.93 -33.74 0.23
CA GLN A 276 -2.67 -32.84 -0.87
C GLN A 276 -2.47 -31.38 -0.35
N ARG A 277 -3.29 -30.97 0.61
CA ARG A 277 -3.16 -29.67 1.28
C ARG A 277 -1.80 -29.51 1.96
N ASP A 278 -1.38 -30.51 2.75
CA ASP A 278 -0.12 -30.47 3.48
C ASP A 278 1.09 -30.51 2.51
N ALA A 279 1.02 -31.30 1.44
CA ALA A 279 2.06 -31.37 0.43
C ALA A 279 2.23 -30.02 -0.32
N LEU A 280 1.12 -29.40 -0.74
CA LEU A 280 1.17 -28.09 -1.42
C LEU A 280 1.61 -26.96 -0.47
N GLY A 281 1.18 -27.00 0.80
CA GLY A 281 1.65 -26.06 1.81
C GLY A 281 3.17 -26.14 2.00
N ALA A 282 3.72 -27.34 2.09
CA ALA A 282 5.18 -27.54 2.20
C ALA A 282 5.92 -27.03 0.95
N GLN A 283 5.41 -27.28 -0.25
CA GLN A 283 6.00 -26.77 -1.50
C GLN A 283 5.95 -25.25 -1.56
N LEU A 284 4.84 -24.62 -1.15
CA LEU A 284 4.70 -23.18 -1.10
C LEU A 284 5.77 -22.56 -0.16
N ILE A 285 5.88 -23.09 1.06
CA ILE A 285 6.87 -22.63 2.05
C ILE A 285 8.29 -22.74 1.48
N ALA A 286 8.65 -23.87 0.88
CA ALA A 286 9.97 -24.06 0.30
C ALA A 286 10.26 -23.05 -0.84
N ALA A 287 9.29 -22.80 -1.72
CA ALA A 287 9.44 -21.81 -2.79
C ALA A 287 9.58 -20.38 -2.24
N LEU A 288 8.81 -20.03 -1.19
CA LEU A 288 8.89 -18.71 -0.55
C LEU A 288 10.18 -18.53 0.28
N ASP A 289 10.77 -19.59 0.82
CA ASP A 289 12.09 -19.52 1.45
C ASP A 289 13.20 -19.18 0.43
N HIS A 290 13.08 -19.63 -0.82
CA HIS A 290 13.97 -19.21 -1.90
C HIS A 290 13.78 -17.72 -2.23
N VAL A 291 12.54 -17.20 -2.22
CA VAL A 291 12.26 -15.76 -2.38
C VAL A 291 12.90 -14.95 -1.25
N TYR A 292 12.78 -15.41 0.00
CA TYR A 292 13.45 -14.74 1.12
C TYR A 292 14.97 -14.72 0.99
N ALA A 293 15.57 -15.78 0.51
CA ALA A 293 17.02 -15.90 0.35
C ALA A 293 17.55 -15.03 -0.80
N ASP A 294 16.72 -14.69 -1.80
CA ASP A 294 17.14 -13.92 -2.97
C ASP A 294 17.40 -12.44 -2.62
N SER A 295 18.66 -12.09 -2.43
CA SER A 295 19.09 -10.72 -2.08
C SER A 295 18.86 -9.69 -3.20
N SER A 296 18.54 -10.10 -4.42
CA SER A 296 18.17 -9.20 -5.52
C SER A 296 16.75 -8.65 -5.39
N LEU A 297 15.92 -9.26 -4.53
CA LEU A 297 14.55 -8.82 -4.30
C LEU A 297 14.45 -7.75 -3.20
N PRO A 298 13.47 -6.86 -3.29
CA PRO A 298 13.20 -5.85 -2.26
C PRO A 298 12.97 -6.47 -0.87
N LEU A 299 13.46 -5.79 0.17
CA LEU A 299 13.32 -6.27 1.56
C LEU A 299 11.86 -6.55 1.97
N PRO A 300 10.86 -5.71 1.61
CA PRO A 300 9.46 -6.01 1.95
C PRO A 300 8.93 -7.29 1.28
N ASP A 301 9.29 -7.55 0.02
CA ASP A 301 8.89 -8.78 -0.68
C ASP A 301 9.45 -10.03 0.00
N ARG A 302 10.72 -9.95 0.44
CA ARG A 302 11.40 -11.01 1.19
C ARG A 302 10.77 -11.21 2.56
N LEU A 303 10.44 -10.13 3.28
CA LEU A 303 9.81 -10.21 4.60
C LEU A 303 8.41 -10.82 4.52
N ALA A 304 7.62 -10.45 3.52
CA ALA A 304 6.23 -10.89 3.37
C ALA A 304 6.07 -12.41 3.19
N THR A 305 7.13 -13.12 2.78
CA THR A 305 7.08 -14.57 2.51
C THR A 305 6.63 -15.41 3.70
N VAL A 306 6.88 -14.96 4.93
CA VAL A 306 6.51 -15.72 6.14
C VAL A 306 5.02 -15.64 6.46
N GLN A 307 4.27 -14.73 5.85
CA GLN A 307 2.82 -14.62 6.05
C GLN A 307 2.10 -15.91 5.67
N ALA A 308 2.51 -16.57 4.58
CA ALA A 308 1.91 -17.84 4.17
C ALA A 308 2.05 -18.95 5.23
N GLU A 309 3.15 -18.99 5.97
CA GLU A 309 3.35 -19.96 7.06
C GLU A 309 2.44 -19.66 8.27
N ILE A 310 2.26 -18.37 8.59
CA ILE A 310 1.33 -17.95 9.64
C ILE A 310 -0.09 -18.42 9.29
N ASP A 311 -0.54 -18.13 8.06
CA ASP A 311 -1.90 -18.45 7.62
C ASP A 311 -2.16 -19.94 7.54
N LEU A 312 -1.22 -20.71 6.98
CA LEU A 312 -1.31 -22.18 6.94
C LEU A 312 -1.33 -22.79 8.35
N GLY A 313 -0.50 -22.29 9.26
CA GLY A 313 -0.45 -22.73 10.65
C GLY A 313 -1.78 -22.48 11.36
N LYS A 314 -2.30 -21.26 11.27
CA LYS A 314 -3.62 -20.90 11.84
C LYS A 314 -4.75 -21.73 11.26
N ALA A 315 -4.80 -21.88 9.94
CA ALA A 315 -5.85 -22.66 9.28
C ALA A 315 -5.82 -24.15 9.65
N LYS A 316 -4.63 -24.69 10.00
CA LYS A 316 -4.46 -26.11 10.37
C LYS A 316 -4.84 -26.40 11.83
N THR A 317 -4.45 -25.53 12.77
CA THR A 317 -4.53 -25.81 14.22
C THR A 317 -5.32 -24.77 15.01
N GLY A 318 -5.77 -23.69 14.38
CA GLY A 318 -6.40 -22.53 15.05
C GLY A 318 -5.39 -21.58 15.71
N ALA A 319 -4.10 -21.95 15.72
CA ALA A 319 -3.02 -21.14 16.31
C ALA A 319 -1.75 -21.21 15.46
N VAL A 320 -0.85 -20.24 15.65
CA VAL A 320 0.45 -20.26 14.97
C VAL A 320 1.39 -21.22 15.69
N PRO A 321 2.01 -22.20 14.99
CA PRO A 321 2.98 -23.10 15.60
C PRO A 321 4.19 -22.37 16.17
N SER A 322 4.74 -22.86 17.28
CA SER A 322 5.89 -22.22 17.95
C SER A 322 7.13 -22.07 17.07
N SER A 323 7.35 -23.01 16.15
CA SER A 323 8.42 -22.92 15.14
C SER A 323 8.22 -21.79 14.15
N VAL A 324 6.98 -21.56 13.71
CA VAL A 324 6.61 -20.43 12.82
C VAL A 324 6.76 -19.12 13.57
N LEU A 325 6.29 -19.04 14.82
CA LEU A 325 6.49 -17.86 15.66
C LEU A 325 7.98 -17.53 15.84
N ALA A 326 8.82 -18.53 16.07
CA ALA A 326 10.28 -18.30 16.16
C ALA A 326 10.85 -17.76 14.86
N LYS A 327 10.42 -18.26 13.70
CA LYS A 327 10.80 -17.77 12.37
C LYS A 327 10.34 -16.34 12.14
N VAL A 328 9.10 -15.99 12.54
CA VAL A 328 8.59 -14.61 12.44
C VAL A 328 9.43 -13.65 13.28
N ARG A 329 9.79 -14.01 14.50
CA ARG A 329 10.68 -13.21 15.35
C ARG A 329 12.07 -13.00 14.73
N GLU A 330 12.63 -14.06 14.15
CA GLU A 330 13.90 -13.96 13.42
C GLU A 330 13.81 -12.99 12.23
N ARG A 331 12.72 -13.08 11.43
CA ARG A 331 12.47 -12.21 10.27
C ARG A 331 12.25 -10.75 10.69
N ALA A 332 11.51 -10.50 11.76
CA ALA A 332 11.33 -9.16 12.32
C ALA A 332 12.66 -8.57 12.80
N ALA A 333 13.47 -9.35 13.52
CA ALA A 333 14.79 -8.92 13.94
C ALA A 333 15.75 -8.70 12.75
N TRP A 334 15.65 -9.51 11.70
CA TRP A 334 16.39 -9.28 10.45
C TRP A 334 15.98 -7.97 9.79
N ALA A 335 14.68 -7.68 9.69
CA ALA A 335 14.16 -6.44 9.14
C ALA A 335 14.70 -5.21 9.91
N ASP A 336 14.66 -5.23 11.24
CA ASP A 336 15.18 -4.16 12.09
C ASP A 336 16.69 -3.92 11.90
N ARG A 337 17.48 -5.00 11.79
CA ARG A 337 18.92 -4.88 11.56
C ARG A 337 19.30 -4.42 10.16
N THR A 338 18.51 -4.80 9.14
CA THR A 338 18.86 -4.58 7.73
C THR A 338 18.41 -3.21 7.23
N ALA A 339 17.23 -2.74 7.64
CA ALA A 339 16.71 -1.44 7.23
C ALA A 339 17.48 -0.30 7.91
N LYS A 340 18.37 0.37 7.17
CA LYS A 340 19.13 1.53 7.66
C LYS A 340 18.56 2.86 7.19
N ASP A 341 18.03 2.89 5.99
CA ASP A 341 17.38 4.08 5.44
C ASP A 341 16.03 4.32 6.12
N PRO A 342 15.73 5.57 6.58
CA PRO A 342 14.48 5.88 7.29
C PRO A 342 13.21 5.59 6.49
N ALA A 343 13.23 5.77 5.16
CA ALA A 343 12.07 5.50 4.32
C ALA A 343 11.83 3.98 4.15
N VAL A 344 12.93 3.20 4.03
CA VAL A 344 12.85 1.73 4.05
C VAL A 344 12.34 1.24 5.39
N ARG A 345 12.86 1.79 6.50
CA ARG A 345 12.41 1.43 7.86
C ARG A 345 10.93 1.65 8.04
N GLN A 346 10.40 2.78 7.56
CA GLN A 346 9.00 3.13 7.77
C GLN A 346 8.03 2.08 7.22
N SER A 347 8.32 1.47 6.08
CA SER A 347 7.49 0.39 5.54
C SER A 347 7.84 -0.97 6.14
N LEU A 348 9.12 -1.27 6.27
CA LEU A 348 9.57 -2.60 6.65
C LEU A 348 9.27 -2.92 8.13
N ILE A 349 9.40 -1.92 9.02
CA ILE A 349 9.13 -2.11 10.45
C ILE A 349 7.63 -2.20 10.74
N SER A 350 6.78 -1.43 10.05
CA SER A 350 5.32 -1.61 10.13
C SER A 350 4.94 -3.03 9.73
N ASN A 351 5.40 -3.50 8.55
CA ASN A 351 5.14 -4.87 8.10
C ASN A 351 5.67 -5.94 9.09
N ALA A 352 6.83 -5.70 9.72
CA ALA A 352 7.36 -6.62 10.73
C ALA A 352 6.50 -6.66 12.00
N GLY A 353 5.96 -5.51 12.42
CA GLY A 353 4.98 -5.39 13.49
C GLY A 353 3.71 -6.18 13.20
N ASP A 354 3.15 -6.01 11.99
CA ASP A 354 1.95 -6.72 11.53
C ASP A 354 2.16 -8.25 11.52
N LEU A 355 3.34 -8.72 11.08
CA LEU A 355 3.68 -10.15 11.08
C LEU A 355 3.82 -10.72 12.50
N LEU A 356 4.42 -9.98 13.43
CA LEU A 356 4.50 -10.37 14.84
C LEU A 356 3.11 -10.47 15.46
N ASP A 357 2.26 -9.48 15.23
CA ASP A 357 0.87 -9.48 15.68
C ASP A 357 0.08 -10.64 15.06
N ALA A 358 0.15 -10.78 13.74
CA ALA A 358 -0.46 -11.91 13.04
C ALA A 358 0.01 -13.28 13.58
N ALA A 359 1.25 -13.37 14.06
CA ALA A 359 1.77 -14.58 14.69
C ALA A 359 1.40 -14.72 16.19
N GLY A 360 0.71 -13.73 16.78
CA GLY A 360 0.31 -13.72 18.18
C GLY A 360 1.38 -13.18 19.15
N ASP A 361 2.45 -12.55 18.64
CA ASP A 361 3.47 -11.88 19.47
C ASP A 361 3.19 -10.39 19.63
N ASN A 362 2.05 -10.03 20.19
CA ASN A 362 1.63 -8.65 20.42
C ASN A 362 2.64 -7.87 21.29
N ALA A 363 3.33 -8.54 22.22
CA ALA A 363 4.37 -7.90 23.03
C ALA A 363 5.61 -7.56 22.19
N GLY A 364 6.03 -8.46 21.30
CA GLY A 364 7.12 -8.23 20.35
C GLY A 364 6.79 -7.14 19.35
N ALA A 365 5.58 -7.14 18.79
CA ALA A 365 5.08 -6.11 17.89
C ALA A 365 5.09 -4.73 18.56
N ARG A 366 4.49 -4.63 19.74
CA ARG A 366 4.46 -3.38 20.55
C ARG A 366 5.87 -2.85 20.79
N LYS A 367 6.78 -3.69 21.29
CA LYS A 367 8.16 -3.31 21.57
C LYS A 367 8.88 -2.77 20.32
N LEU A 368 8.68 -3.42 19.18
CA LEU A 368 9.29 -3.02 17.92
C LEU A 368 8.77 -1.66 17.43
N LEU A 369 7.45 -1.46 17.45
CA LEU A 369 6.80 -0.23 16.98
C LEU A 369 7.08 0.95 17.92
N GLU A 370 7.04 0.76 19.26
CA GLU A 370 7.37 1.80 20.23
C GLU A 370 8.83 2.28 20.09
N ALA A 371 9.76 1.37 19.81
CA ALA A 371 11.16 1.71 19.61
C ALA A 371 11.39 2.53 18.31
N GLU A 372 10.46 2.44 17.35
CA GLU A 372 10.58 3.16 16.08
C GLU A 372 10.01 4.59 16.15
N ILE A 373 9.06 4.88 17.04
CA ILE A 373 8.43 6.22 17.18
C ILE A 373 9.46 7.38 17.21
N PRO A 374 10.51 7.36 18.05
CA PRO A 374 11.47 8.46 18.10
C PRO A 374 12.38 8.58 16.86
N ARG A 375 12.40 7.58 15.99
CA ARG A 375 13.25 7.52 14.79
C ARG A 375 12.47 7.88 13.51
N ALA A 376 11.14 7.80 13.57
CA ALA A 376 10.28 7.94 12.41
C ALA A 376 10.00 9.40 12.07
N ALA A 377 10.11 9.76 10.79
CA ALA A 377 9.64 11.05 10.28
C ALA A 377 8.11 11.20 10.37
N SER A 378 7.38 10.09 10.35
CA SER A 378 5.91 10.04 10.43
C SER A 378 5.47 9.02 11.50
N PRO A 379 5.69 9.33 12.79
CA PRO A 379 5.46 8.37 13.88
C PRO A 379 3.98 8.00 14.08
N PHE A 380 3.06 8.84 13.62
CA PHE A 380 1.62 8.65 13.79
C PHE A 380 1.09 7.38 13.11
N TYR A 381 1.79 6.84 12.12
CA TYR A 381 1.41 5.57 11.50
C TYR A 381 1.62 4.42 12.50
N TYR A 382 2.81 4.32 13.09
CA TYR A 382 3.09 3.32 14.14
C TYR A 382 2.20 3.50 15.39
N MET A 383 1.83 4.74 15.72
CA MET A 383 0.89 4.99 16.83
C MET A 383 -0.49 4.42 16.55
N LEU A 384 -0.94 4.40 15.27
CA LEU A 384 -2.22 3.77 14.93
C LEU A 384 -2.11 2.24 14.97
N ASP A 385 -0.99 1.67 14.53
CA ASP A 385 -0.73 0.23 14.67
C ASP A 385 -0.74 -0.18 16.16
N LEU A 386 -0.11 0.63 17.04
CA LEU A 386 -0.15 0.43 18.50
C LEU A 386 -1.56 0.56 19.08
N ALA A 387 -2.42 1.44 18.50
CA ALA A 387 -3.82 1.53 18.91
C ALA A 387 -4.58 0.24 18.58
N GLY A 388 -4.36 -0.34 17.39
CA GLY A 388 -4.91 -1.63 16.99
C GLY A 388 -4.46 -2.76 17.93
N LEU A 389 -3.15 -2.89 18.15
CA LEU A 389 -2.59 -3.87 19.09
C LEU A 389 -3.17 -3.78 20.52
N ALA A 390 -3.40 -2.56 20.99
CA ALA A 390 -4.00 -2.34 22.31
C ALA A 390 -5.50 -2.74 22.33
N GLU A 391 -6.24 -2.45 21.25
CA GLU A 391 -7.63 -2.85 21.08
C GLU A 391 -7.77 -4.38 21.04
N ASP A 392 -6.96 -5.06 20.23
CA ASP A 392 -6.96 -6.52 20.13
C ASP A 392 -6.55 -7.20 21.43
N GLY A 393 -5.66 -6.57 22.21
CA GLY A 393 -5.30 -6.98 23.56
C GLY A 393 -6.31 -6.62 24.64
N GLY A 394 -7.43 -5.96 24.31
CA GLY A 394 -8.49 -5.55 25.24
C GLY A 394 -8.17 -4.29 26.07
N ASP A 395 -7.03 -3.65 25.86
CA ASP A 395 -6.65 -2.41 26.55
C ASP A 395 -7.29 -1.18 25.85
N LYS A 396 -8.59 -0.99 26.13
CA LYS A 396 -9.37 0.10 25.55
C LYS A 396 -8.78 1.50 25.81
N LYS A 397 -8.20 1.70 27.00
CA LYS A 397 -7.61 2.99 27.38
C LYS A 397 -6.35 3.27 26.57
N ALA A 398 -5.48 2.30 26.43
CA ALA A 398 -4.28 2.45 25.59
C ALA A 398 -4.66 2.65 24.11
N ALA A 399 -5.65 1.91 23.57
CA ALA A 399 -6.13 2.07 22.20
C ALA A 399 -6.62 3.50 21.91
N ILE A 400 -7.44 4.07 22.79
CA ILE A 400 -7.91 5.46 22.68
C ILE A 400 -6.74 6.43 22.78
N THR A 401 -5.84 6.23 23.72
CA THR A 401 -4.67 7.11 23.92
C THR A 401 -3.75 7.11 22.68
N TRP A 402 -3.46 5.94 22.12
CA TRP A 402 -2.61 5.83 20.95
C TRP A 402 -3.26 6.43 19.70
N SER A 403 -4.57 6.21 19.50
CA SER A 403 -5.29 6.81 18.37
C SER A 403 -5.36 8.34 18.45
N GLN A 404 -5.50 8.90 19.67
CA GLN A 404 -5.42 10.34 19.91
C GLN A 404 -4.02 10.88 19.58
N ARG A 405 -2.96 10.25 20.11
CA ARG A 405 -1.57 10.65 19.82
C ARG A 405 -1.24 10.59 18.34
N ALA A 406 -1.79 9.59 17.62
CA ALA A 406 -1.64 9.50 16.16
C ALA A 406 -2.27 10.72 15.45
N TYR A 407 -3.48 11.13 15.86
CA TYR A 407 -4.10 12.35 15.34
C TYR A 407 -3.30 13.62 15.66
N GLU A 408 -2.85 13.77 16.91
CA GLU A 408 -2.08 14.94 17.35
C GLU A 408 -0.74 15.08 16.60
N ALA A 409 -0.08 13.96 16.31
CA ALA A 409 1.18 13.90 15.57
C ALA A 409 1.02 14.00 14.05
N ALA A 410 -0.18 13.76 13.51
CA ALA A 410 -0.43 13.72 12.08
C ALA A 410 -0.20 15.09 11.41
N GLN A 411 0.38 15.05 10.22
CA GLN A 411 0.68 16.22 9.40
C GLN A 411 -0.05 16.11 8.06
N GLY A 412 -0.26 17.26 7.41
CA GLY A 412 -0.97 17.35 6.14
C GLY A 412 -2.49 17.47 6.31
N PRO A 413 -3.15 18.34 5.51
CA PRO A 413 -4.56 18.68 5.73
C PRO A 413 -5.49 17.48 5.51
N ALA A 414 -5.36 16.74 4.42
CA ALA A 414 -6.17 15.57 4.15
C ALA A 414 -5.84 14.41 5.12
N THR A 415 -4.57 14.28 5.49
CA THR A 415 -4.10 13.28 6.44
C THR A 415 -4.68 13.51 7.83
N ARG A 416 -4.62 14.71 8.38
CA ARG A 416 -5.15 15.02 9.71
C ARG A 416 -6.64 14.67 9.85
N ILE A 417 -7.44 14.93 8.83
CA ILE A 417 -8.88 14.55 8.81
C ILE A 417 -9.02 13.02 8.97
N GLN A 418 -8.20 12.24 8.27
CA GLN A 418 -8.26 10.77 8.34
C GLN A 418 -7.95 10.25 9.75
N TRP A 419 -6.94 10.82 10.42
CA TRP A 419 -6.54 10.42 11.76
C TRP A 419 -7.53 10.90 12.83
N ALA A 420 -8.14 12.08 12.66
CA ALA A 420 -9.24 12.55 13.51
C ALA A 420 -10.44 11.59 13.44
N ILE A 421 -10.81 11.13 12.23
CA ILE A 421 -11.86 10.14 12.03
C ILE A 421 -11.50 8.81 12.70
N ALA A 422 -10.25 8.35 12.57
CA ALA A 422 -9.79 7.11 13.20
C ALA A 422 -9.92 7.20 14.73
N TRP A 423 -9.44 8.28 15.33
CA TRP A 423 -9.56 8.53 16.78
C TRP A 423 -11.03 8.56 17.23
N SER A 424 -11.90 9.32 16.57
CA SER A 424 -13.31 9.40 16.90
C SER A 424 -14.04 8.05 16.78
N ASN A 425 -13.75 7.27 15.74
CA ASN A 425 -14.29 5.91 15.59
C ASN A 425 -13.81 4.97 16.70
N THR A 426 -12.56 5.10 17.16
CA THR A 426 -12.03 4.30 18.27
C THR A 426 -12.79 4.58 19.55
N ILE A 427 -13.09 5.85 19.86
CA ILE A 427 -13.88 6.21 21.04
C ILE A 427 -15.31 5.70 20.93
N LEU A 428 -15.98 5.90 19.77
CA LEU A 428 -17.34 5.41 19.53
C LEU A 428 -17.46 3.90 19.76
N ARG A 429 -16.45 3.11 19.43
CA ARG A 429 -16.46 1.66 19.66
C ARG A 429 -16.14 1.27 21.09
N LEU A 430 -15.11 1.90 21.69
CA LEU A 430 -14.51 1.42 22.94
C LEU A 430 -15.02 2.11 24.19
N ALA A 431 -15.51 3.35 24.07
CA ALA A 431 -16.02 4.16 25.19
C ALA A 431 -17.35 4.89 24.79
N PRO A 432 -18.40 4.17 24.33
CA PRO A 432 -19.64 4.81 23.84
C PRO A 432 -20.41 5.60 24.89
N SER A 433 -20.11 5.41 26.19
CA SER A 433 -20.72 6.17 27.30
C SER A 433 -20.01 7.48 27.61
N ASP A 434 -18.78 7.69 27.10
CA ASP A 434 -18.01 8.92 27.32
C ASP A 434 -18.40 10.00 26.31
N LYS A 435 -19.53 10.68 26.60
CA LYS A 435 -20.08 11.73 25.75
C LYS A 435 -19.10 12.88 25.52
N ALA A 436 -18.38 13.29 26.55
CA ALA A 436 -17.46 14.43 26.46
C ALA A 436 -16.32 14.14 25.50
N GLU A 437 -15.75 12.94 25.54
CA GLU A 437 -14.65 12.51 24.69
C GLU A 437 -15.13 12.30 23.23
N ILE A 438 -16.34 11.77 23.04
CA ILE A 438 -16.96 11.65 21.71
C ILE A 438 -17.16 13.02 21.09
N GLU A 439 -17.75 13.98 21.83
CA GLU A 439 -17.93 15.36 21.36
C GLU A 439 -16.61 16.03 21.01
N ARG A 440 -15.59 15.87 21.84
CA ARG A 440 -14.24 16.41 21.63
C ARG A 440 -13.63 15.88 20.33
N SER A 441 -13.67 14.57 20.11
CA SER A 441 -13.13 13.93 18.92
C SER A 441 -13.95 14.26 17.65
N ALA A 442 -15.27 14.34 17.76
CA ALA A 442 -16.12 14.74 16.65
C ALA A 442 -15.86 16.20 16.23
N ASN A 443 -15.70 17.12 17.19
CA ASN A 443 -15.33 18.49 16.93
C ASN A 443 -13.94 18.60 16.26
N ALA A 444 -12.99 17.72 16.58
CA ALA A 444 -11.72 17.67 15.89
C ALA A 444 -11.89 17.34 14.40
N VAL A 445 -12.72 16.35 14.05
CA VAL A 445 -13.00 16.00 12.65
C VAL A 445 -13.59 17.20 11.90
N ILE A 446 -14.59 17.86 12.48
CA ILE A 446 -15.26 19.02 11.87
C ILE A 446 -14.29 20.18 11.71
N THR A 447 -13.46 20.42 12.73
CA THR A 447 -12.46 21.50 12.73
C THR A 447 -11.41 21.30 11.63
N GLU A 448 -10.86 20.08 11.50
CA GLU A 448 -9.89 19.80 10.44
C GLU A 448 -10.50 19.91 9.04
N LEU A 449 -11.74 19.46 8.87
CA LEU A 449 -12.46 19.63 7.60
C LEU A 449 -12.71 21.12 7.28
N GLY A 450 -13.09 21.92 8.27
CA GLY A 450 -13.29 23.36 8.11
C GLY A 450 -12.02 24.11 7.73
N LYS A 451 -10.85 23.66 8.22
CA LYS A 451 -9.53 24.21 7.81
C LYS A 451 -9.15 23.85 6.38
N SER A 452 -9.67 22.76 5.84
CA SER A 452 -9.26 22.22 4.54
C SER A 452 -10.46 21.71 3.74
N PRO A 453 -11.38 22.60 3.29
CA PRO A 453 -12.55 22.22 2.49
C PRO A 453 -12.17 21.48 1.21
N ASP A 454 -11.01 21.84 0.62
CA ASP A 454 -10.42 21.20 -0.56
C ASP A 454 -10.08 19.71 -0.36
N SER A 455 -10.14 19.22 0.88
CA SER A 455 -9.94 17.80 1.19
C SER A 455 -11.24 16.99 1.18
N TYR A 456 -12.41 17.63 0.99
CA TYR A 456 -13.71 16.97 0.98
C TYR A 456 -14.05 16.37 -0.40
N TYR A 457 -13.23 15.41 -0.83
CA TYR A 457 -13.45 14.63 -2.05
C TYR A 457 -13.42 13.14 -1.75
N GLN A 458 -13.85 12.35 -2.70
CA GLN A 458 -13.92 10.89 -2.73
C GLN A 458 -13.54 10.16 -1.42
N ARG A 459 -12.25 9.91 -1.20
CA ARG A 459 -11.75 9.13 -0.03
C ARG A 459 -12.18 9.75 1.30
N THR A 460 -11.99 11.05 1.46
CA THR A 460 -12.37 11.78 2.68
C THR A 460 -13.88 11.83 2.82
N ARG A 461 -14.61 12.13 1.75
CA ARG A 461 -16.07 12.15 1.74
C ARG A 461 -16.68 10.79 2.13
N ILE A 462 -16.17 9.69 1.58
CA ILE A 462 -16.62 8.32 1.92
C ILE A 462 -16.39 8.04 3.41
N LYS A 463 -15.22 8.38 3.94
CA LYS A 463 -14.91 8.17 5.37
C LYS A 463 -15.75 9.05 6.29
N ILE A 464 -15.96 10.32 5.96
CA ILE A 464 -16.83 11.22 6.72
C ILE A 464 -18.28 10.72 6.71
N ALA A 465 -18.77 10.25 5.56
CA ALA A 465 -20.12 9.69 5.48
C ALA A 465 -20.28 8.43 6.35
N ALA A 466 -19.28 7.54 6.35
CA ALA A 466 -19.29 6.35 7.22
C ALA A 466 -19.22 6.73 8.71
N TRP A 467 -18.32 7.66 9.07
CA TRP A 467 -18.21 8.21 10.42
C TRP A 467 -19.50 8.89 10.89
N GLY A 468 -20.12 9.72 10.03
CA GLY A 468 -21.39 10.37 10.34
C GLY A 468 -22.54 9.39 10.60
N LYS A 469 -22.57 8.24 9.88
CA LYS A 469 -23.51 7.14 10.18
C LYS A 469 -23.24 6.53 11.55
N ALA A 470 -21.96 6.29 11.89
CA ALA A 470 -21.60 5.74 13.20
C ALA A 470 -21.96 6.69 14.34
N LEU A 471 -21.70 7.99 14.17
CA LEU A 471 -22.04 9.02 15.15
C LEU A 471 -23.56 9.14 15.33
N LYS A 472 -24.33 9.11 14.22
CA LYS A 472 -25.80 9.12 14.27
C LYS A 472 -26.39 7.88 14.92
N ALA A 473 -25.77 6.72 14.75
CA ALA A 473 -26.21 5.48 15.38
C ALA A 473 -25.95 5.46 16.89
N TRP A 474 -24.94 6.23 17.34
CA TRP A 474 -24.61 6.39 18.75
C TRP A 474 -25.51 7.41 19.45
N SER A 475 -25.93 8.51 18.81
CA SER A 475 -26.78 9.59 19.37
C SER A 475 -28.23 9.14 19.55
#